data_f371b4de27ffcfa46ee654f0ceb9e72d
#
_entry.id   f371b4de27ffcfa46ee654f0ceb9e72d
#
_cell.length_a   1.000
_cell.length_b   1.000
_cell.length_c   1.000
_cell.angle_alpha   90.00
_cell.angle_beta   90.00
_cell.angle_gamma   90.00
#
_symmetry.space_group_name_H-M   'P 1'
#
loop_
_entity.id
_entity.type
_entity.pdbx_description
1 polymer ?
#
loop_
_entity_poly.entity_id
_entity_poly.type
_entity_poly.pdbx_seq_one_letter_code
_entity_poly.pdbx_strand_id
1 'polypeptide(L)'
;MLWLARWLAIWLAAGVALLAVIGFAARFHDGPLGPFPGGAMTGELVAAPVADWSAVLPANPHNSQHVEVQVNPANPRAITTSYAVHDGKLYVFALLGARKTWPALAMADDRVFVRREGKLYPLRALRVTDPVELEPLAQQLHELAPGEAADAESLPTWYFRMDPRAR
;
A
#
# COMPACT_ATOMS: atom_id res chain seq x y z
N MET A 1 -42.83 -8.44 -12.96
CA MET A 1 -41.39 -8.43 -13.26
C MET A 1 -40.80 -7.03 -13.31
N LEU A 2 -41.37 -6.04 -14.00
CA LEU A 2 -40.88 -4.65 -14.07
C LEU A 2 -40.74 -3.95 -12.72
N TRP A 3 -41.62 -4.21 -11.76
CA TRP A 3 -41.58 -3.61 -10.42
C TRP A 3 -40.35 -4.07 -9.61
N LEU A 4 -40.03 -5.36 -9.61
CA LEU A 4 -38.85 -5.92 -8.97
C LEU A 4 -37.55 -5.37 -9.58
N ALA A 5 -37.49 -5.26 -10.91
CA ALA A 5 -36.33 -4.69 -11.60
C ALA A 5 -36.09 -3.22 -11.23
N ARG A 6 -37.16 -2.41 -11.04
CA ARG A 6 -37.06 -1.00 -10.59
C ARG A 6 -36.49 -0.91 -9.17
N TRP A 7 -36.98 -1.73 -8.25
CA TRP A 7 -36.46 -1.74 -6.87
C TRP A 7 -35.00 -2.19 -6.80
N LEU A 8 -34.64 -3.24 -7.58
CA LEU A 8 -33.25 -3.68 -7.65
C LEU A 8 -32.33 -2.56 -8.17
N ALA A 9 -32.74 -1.85 -9.22
CA ALA A 9 -32.00 -0.71 -9.77
C ALA A 9 -31.82 0.42 -8.76
N ILE A 10 -32.87 0.73 -7.98
CA ILE A 10 -32.81 1.77 -6.94
C ILE A 10 -31.80 1.37 -5.84
N TRP A 11 -31.87 0.13 -5.36
CA TRP A 11 -30.95 -0.35 -4.32
C TRP A 11 -29.51 -0.41 -4.82
N LEU A 12 -29.30 -0.82 -6.07
CA LEU A 12 -27.96 -0.81 -6.70
C LEU A 12 -27.42 0.63 -6.80
N ALA A 13 -28.23 1.56 -7.27
CA ALA A 13 -27.84 2.97 -7.38
C ALA A 13 -27.54 3.58 -6.00
N ALA A 14 -28.36 3.30 -4.98
CA ALA A 14 -28.13 3.74 -3.60
C ALA A 14 -26.82 3.15 -3.04
N GLY A 15 -26.53 1.87 -3.28
CA GLY A 15 -25.28 1.22 -2.88
C GLY A 15 -24.04 1.86 -3.53
N VAL A 16 -24.10 2.13 -4.83
CA VAL A 16 -23.03 2.83 -5.56
C VAL A 16 -22.82 4.24 -5.03
N ALA A 17 -23.92 4.98 -4.80
CA ALA A 17 -23.83 6.33 -4.23
C ALA A 17 -23.21 6.33 -2.84
N LEU A 18 -23.60 5.38 -1.97
CA LEU A 18 -23.02 5.22 -0.63
C LEU A 18 -21.50 4.95 -0.70
N LEU A 19 -21.06 4.03 -1.57
CA LEU A 19 -19.64 3.74 -1.76
C LEU A 19 -18.86 4.95 -2.28
N ALA A 20 -19.46 5.75 -3.15
CA ALA A 20 -18.86 6.99 -3.64
C ALA A 20 -18.68 8.02 -2.51
N VAL A 21 -19.69 8.16 -1.64
CA VAL A 21 -19.63 9.05 -0.45
C VAL A 21 -18.56 8.58 0.52
N ILE A 22 -18.50 7.28 0.82
CA ILE A 22 -17.47 6.71 1.70
C ILE A 22 -16.07 6.94 1.10
N GLY A 23 -15.89 6.68 -0.19
CA GLY A 23 -14.60 6.89 -0.88
C GLY A 23 -14.19 8.37 -0.91
N PHE A 24 -15.14 9.28 -1.03
CA PHE A 24 -14.87 10.72 -0.92
C PHE A 24 -14.51 11.13 0.52
N ALA A 25 -15.27 10.67 1.51
CA ALA A 25 -15.02 10.96 2.92
C ALA A 25 -13.67 10.38 3.40
N ALA A 26 -13.28 9.21 2.89
CA ALA A 26 -12.01 8.58 3.21
C ALA A 26 -10.81 9.49 2.88
N ARG A 27 -10.91 10.37 1.89
CA ARG A 27 -9.83 11.33 1.55
C ARG A 27 -9.49 12.32 2.66
N PHE A 28 -10.40 12.53 3.60
CA PHE A 28 -10.20 13.40 4.76
C PHE A 28 -9.87 12.60 6.03
N HIS A 29 -9.84 11.28 5.92
CA HIS A 29 -9.50 10.40 7.03
C HIS A 29 -7.97 10.35 7.22
N ASP A 30 -7.53 10.26 8.47
CA ASP A 30 -6.13 10.06 8.83
C ASP A 30 -5.69 8.63 8.49
N GLY A 31 -5.00 8.50 7.38
CA GLY A 31 -4.61 7.20 6.85
C GLY A 31 -5.73 6.46 6.11
N PRO A 32 -5.48 5.22 5.68
CA PRO A 32 -6.43 4.44 4.90
C PRO A 32 -7.68 4.07 5.72
N LEU A 33 -8.85 4.03 5.07
CA LEU A 33 -10.11 3.61 5.66
C LEU A 33 -10.52 2.25 5.05
N GLY A 34 -10.08 1.16 5.67
CA GLY A 34 -10.28 -0.18 5.13
C GLY A 34 -9.70 -0.29 3.70
N PRO A 35 -10.51 -0.66 2.68
CA PRO A 35 -10.04 -0.78 1.29
C PRO A 35 -9.92 0.58 0.58
N PHE A 36 -10.42 1.68 1.19
CA PHE A 36 -10.41 3.00 0.57
C PHE A 36 -9.11 3.75 0.90
N PRO A 37 -8.43 4.31 -0.11
CA PRO A 37 -7.30 5.19 0.13
C PRO A 37 -7.72 6.41 0.96
N GLY A 38 -6.96 6.68 2.02
CA GLY A 38 -7.18 7.82 2.90
C GLY A 38 -6.47 9.09 2.46
N GLY A 39 -6.51 10.10 3.32
CA GLY A 39 -5.81 11.37 3.19
C GLY A 39 -4.39 11.35 3.76
N ALA A 40 -3.96 12.51 4.27
CA ALA A 40 -2.68 12.65 4.94
C ALA A 40 -2.65 11.83 6.24
N MET A 41 -1.53 11.15 6.47
CA MET A 41 -1.30 10.47 7.74
C MET A 41 -0.68 11.43 8.76
N THR A 42 -1.16 11.36 10.00
CA THR A 42 -0.57 12.05 11.15
C THR A 42 0.24 11.08 11.99
N GLY A 43 1.21 11.59 12.74
CA GLY A 43 2.06 10.80 13.62
C GLY A 43 3.34 11.53 14.02
N GLU A 44 4.10 10.91 14.91
CA GLU A 44 5.41 11.41 15.30
C GLU A 44 6.44 11.19 14.18
N LEU A 45 7.08 12.25 13.72
CA LEU A 45 8.07 12.17 12.66
C LEU A 45 9.39 11.59 13.19
N VAL A 46 9.79 10.43 12.65
CA VAL A 46 11.07 9.82 12.98
C VAL A 46 12.18 10.47 12.15
N ALA A 47 13.06 11.18 12.85
CA ALA A 47 14.13 11.94 12.20
C ALA A 47 15.33 11.09 11.78
N ALA A 48 15.63 10.03 12.52
CA ALA A 48 16.77 9.16 12.27
C ALA A 48 16.41 8.07 11.24
N PRO A 49 17.32 7.76 10.30
CA PRO A 49 17.14 6.62 9.42
C PRO A 49 17.05 5.31 10.22
N VAL A 50 16.17 4.41 9.79
CA VAL A 50 16.09 3.06 10.33
C VAL A 50 17.22 2.23 9.70
N ALA A 51 18.11 1.70 10.55
CA ALA A 51 19.24 0.89 10.09
C ALA A 51 18.81 -0.55 9.73
N ASP A 52 17.83 -1.08 10.46
CA ASP A 52 17.28 -2.42 10.26
C ASP A 52 15.75 -2.38 10.47
N TRP A 53 15.02 -2.61 9.41
CA TRP A 53 13.57 -2.60 9.41
C TRP A 53 12.96 -3.80 10.12
N SER A 54 13.69 -4.89 10.33
CA SER A 54 13.20 -6.04 11.09
C SER A 54 12.91 -5.70 12.56
N ALA A 55 13.59 -4.69 13.10
CA ALA A 55 13.33 -4.18 14.44
C ALA A 55 12.05 -3.34 14.56
N VAL A 56 11.61 -2.71 13.46
CA VAL A 56 10.42 -1.86 13.41
C VAL A 56 9.20 -2.64 12.93
N LEU A 57 9.42 -3.51 11.96
CA LEU A 57 8.41 -4.32 11.28
C LEU A 57 8.80 -5.80 11.39
N PRO A 58 8.64 -6.42 12.57
CA PRO A 58 9.02 -7.82 12.77
C PRO A 58 8.16 -8.72 11.88
N ALA A 59 8.78 -9.78 11.37
CA ALA A 59 8.06 -10.81 10.61
C ALA A 59 6.98 -11.45 11.50
N ASN A 60 5.76 -11.47 10.99
CA ASN A 60 4.66 -12.17 11.65
C ASN A 60 4.25 -13.37 10.80
N PRO A 61 4.63 -14.61 11.17
CA PRO A 61 4.36 -15.80 10.38
C PRO A 61 2.88 -16.15 10.30
N HIS A 62 2.03 -15.53 11.13
CA HIS A 62 0.61 -15.88 11.25
C HIS A 62 -0.33 -14.82 10.64
N ASN A 63 0.19 -13.74 10.08
CA ASN A 63 -0.66 -12.67 9.54
C ASN A 63 -0.05 -12.03 8.30
N SER A 64 -0.91 -11.65 7.36
CA SER A 64 -0.50 -10.83 6.22
C SER A 64 0.23 -9.58 6.73
N GLN A 65 1.46 -9.41 6.27
CA GLN A 65 2.29 -8.28 6.67
C GLN A 65 1.80 -7.03 5.93
N HIS A 66 1.09 -6.17 6.63
CA HIS A 66 0.57 -4.93 6.05
C HIS A 66 1.18 -3.70 6.72
N VAL A 67 1.39 -2.68 5.94
CA VAL A 67 1.88 -1.38 6.38
C VAL A 67 1.11 -0.27 5.68
N GLU A 68 0.98 0.87 6.34
CA GLU A 68 0.37 2.06 5.76
C GLU A 68 1.44 2.91 5.07
N VAL A 69 1.16 3.27 3.83
CA VAL A 69 2.06 4.07 2.99
C VAL A 69 1.31 5.28 2.46
N GLN A 70 1.85 6.48 2.68
CA GLN A 70 1.37 7.71 2.06
C GLN A 70 2.26 8.09 0.91
N VAL A 71 1.66 8.28 -0.25
CA VAL A 71 2.29 8.75 -1.48
C VAL A 71 1.77 10.13 -1.85
N ASN A 72 2.41 10.78 -2.85
CA ASN A 72 2.00 12.05 -3.44
C ASN A 72 1.84 13.17 -2.39
N PRO A 73 2.95 13.72 -1.87
CA PRO A 73 2.91 14.74 -0.81
C PRO A 73 2.10 16.00 -1.13
N ALA A 74 1.99 16.36 -2.42
CA ALA A 74 1.19 17.52 -2.86
C ALA A 74 -0.33 17.29 -2.75
N ASN A 75 -0.78 16.04 -2.87
CA ASN A 75 -2.17 15.63 -2.68
C ASN A 75 -2.18 14.24 -2.03
N PRO A 76 -1.98 14.17 -0.70
CA PRO A 76 -1.68 12.94 0.02
C PRO A 76 -2.71 11.85 -0.19
N ARG A 77 -2.20 10.64 -0.44
CA ARG A 77 -3.00 9.41 -0.49
C ARG A 77 -2.34 8.33 0.34
N ALA A 78 -3.01 7.91 1.38
CA ALA A 78 -2.58 6.80 2.22
C ALA A 78 -3.27 5.51 1.79
N ILE A 79 -2.48 4.45 1.71
CA ILE A 79 -2.96 3.09 1.36
C ILE A 79 -2.42 2.08 2.35
N THR A 80 -3.11 0.96 2.49
CA THR A 80 -2.56 -0.24 3.13
C THR A 80 -2.03 -1.15 2.04
N THR A 81 -0.81 -1.64 2.22
CA THR A 81 -0.18 -2.57 1.28
C THR A 81 0.67 -3.60 2.00
N SER A 82 0.95 -4.72 1.34
CA SER A 82 1.83 -5.75 1.89
C SER A 82 3.29 -5.31 1.84
N TYR A 83 4.07 -5.79 2.80
CA TYR A 83 5.50 -5.52 2.87
C TYR A 83 6.31 -6.79 3.11
N ALA A 84 7.61 -6.72 2.85
CA ALA A 84 8.62 -7.63 3.36
C ALA A 84 9.82 -6.85 3.88
N VAL A 85 10.56 -7.47 4.80
CA VAL A 85 11.90 -7.02 5.17
C VAL A 85 12.89 -8.07 4.69
N HIS A 86 13.86 -7.63 3.88
CA HIS A 86 14.93 -8.47 3.38
C HIS A 86 16.26 -7.73 3.54
N ASP A 87 17.24 -8.37 4.15
CA ASP A 87 18.55 -7.77 4.49
C ASP A 87 18.43 -6.42 5.23
N GLY A 88 17.51 -6.34 6.20
CA GLY A 88 17.25 -5.14 6.97
C GLY A 88 16.56 -4.00 6.21
N LYS A 89 16.27 -4.16 4.92
CA LYS A 89 15.60 -3.18 4.07
C LYS A 89 14.10 -3.45 3.99
N LEU A 90 13.31 -2.38 3.94
CA LEU A 90 11.86 -2.46 3.76
C LEU A 90 11.51 -2.46 2.27
N TYR A 91 10.67 -3.41 1.89
CA TYR A 91 10.05 -3.49 0.56
C TYR A 91 8.54 -3.48 0.69
N VAL A 92 7.85 -2.77 -0.19
CA VAL A 92 6.39 -2.80 -0.29
C VAL A 92 5.96 -3.31 -1.65
N PHE A 93 4.81 -3.99 -1.70
CA PHE A 93 4.35 -4.69 -2.88
C PHE A 93 3.12 -4.02 -3.47
N ALA A 94 3.14 -3.80 -4.77
CA ALA A 94 1.96 -3.44 -5.53
C ALA A 94 1.46 -4.67 -6.29
N LEU A 95 0.63 -5.47 -5.65
CA LEU A 95 -0.10 -6.53 -6.34
C LEU A 95 -0.91 -5.92 -7.47
N LEU A 96 -0.91 -6.54 -8.65
CA LEU A 96 -1.48 -6.01 -9.89
C LEU A 96 -0.74 -4.77 -10.46
N GLY A 97 0.42 -4.43 -9.96
CA GLY A 97 1.37 -3.46 -10.49
C GLY A 97 0.74 -2.19 -11.07
N ALA A 98 0.79 -2.06 -12.40
CA ALA A 98 0.28 -0.89 -13.13
C ALA A 98 -1.23 -0.62 -12.98
N ARG A 99 -2.04 -1.59 -12.52
CA ARG A 99 -3.47 -1.40 -12.30
C ARG A 99 -3.79 -0.60 -11.02
N LYS A 100 -2.83 -0.54 -10.09
CA LYS A 100 -2.98 0.28 -8.87
C LYS A 100 -2.56 1.72 -9.17
N THR A 101 -3.27 2.67 -8.58
CA THR A 101 -2.96 4.10 -8.77
C THR A 101 -1.70 4.53 -8.02
N TRP A 102 -1.47 3.99 -6.83
CA TRP A 102 -0.39 4.46 -5.96
C TRP A 102 1.02 4.23 -6.52
N PRO A 103 1.33 3.14 -7.28
CA PRO A 103 2.66 2.97 -7.86
C PRO A 103 3.02 4.07 -8.86
N ALA A 104 2.06 4.49 -9.68
CA ALA A 104 2.27 5.60 -10.62
C ALA A 104 2.55 6.92 -9.89
N LEU A 105 1.84 7.17 -8.76
CA LEU A 105 2.08 8.34 -7.92
C LEU A 105 3.46 8.30 -7.25
N ALA A 106 3.89 7.12 -6.76
CA ALA A 106 5.21 6.95 -6.16
C ALA A 106 6.35 7.06 -7.18
N MET A 107 6.13 6.68 -8.43
CA MET A 107 7.11 6.90 -9.50
C MET A 107 7.17 8.35 -9.98
N ALA A 108 6.07 9.11 -9.89
CA ALA A 108 6.05 10.52 -10.24
C ALA A 108 6.69 11.40 -9.15
N ASP A 109 6.52 11.04 -7.88
CA ASP A 109 7.16 11.66 -6.72
C ASP A 109 7.50 10.55 -5.71
N ASP A 110 8.78 10.23 -5.61
CA ASP A 110 9.29 9.12 -4.81
C ASP A 110 9.21 9.36 -3.29
N ARG A 111 8.85 10.58 -2.87
CA ARG A 111 8.71 10.93 -1.47
C ARG A 111 7.48 10.29 -0.87
N VAL A 112 7.69 9.42 0.11
CA VAL A 112 6.63 8.68 0.79
C VAL A 112 6.80 8.79 2.29
N PHE A 113 5.72 8.47 3.01
CA PHE A 113 5.78 8.17 4.43
C PHE A 113 5.28 6.76 4.66
N VAL A 114 5.96 6.05 5.53
CA VAL A 114 5.48 4.78 6.09
C VAL A 114 5.04 5.04 7.53
N ARG A 115 3.86 4.54 7.92
CA ARG A 115 3.37 4.65 9.31
C ARG A 115 3.39 3.31 10.01
N ARG A 116 3.95 3.30 11.21
CA ARG A 116 3.90 2.19 12.14
C ARG A 116 3.77 2.69 13.57
N GLU A 117 2.77 2.20 14.29
CA GLU A 117 2.54 2.51 15.71
C GLU A 117 2.55 4.03 16.01
N GLY A 118 1.86 4.82 15.17
CA GLY A 118 1.77 6.27 15.31
C GLY A 118 3.03 7.04 14.92
N LYS A 119 4.08 6.36 14.44
CA LYS A 119 5.32 6.97 13.94
C LYS A 119 5.31 7.05 12.43
N LEU A 120 5.78 8.18 11.90
CA LEU A 120 5.94 8.46 10.47
C LEU A 120 7.41 8.41 10.07
N TYR A 121 7.73 7.55 9.14
CA TYR A 121 9.08 7.36 8.60
C TYR A 121 9.15 7.99 7.22
N PRO A 122 9.89 9.11 7.03
CA PRO A 122 10.08 9.75 5.72
C PRO A 122 11.04 8.93 4.88
N LEU A 123 10.56 8.39 3.75
CA LEU A 123 11.30 7.50 2.87
C LEU A 123 11.18 7.92 1.40
N ARG A 124 11.93 7.24 0.55
CA ARG A 124 11.84 7.27 -0.92
C ARG A 124 11.44 5.89 -1.42
N ALA A 125 10.43 5.84 -2.28
CA ALA A 125 9.97 4.60 -2.89
C ALA A 125 10.67 4.40 -4.24
N LEU A 126 11.63 3.49 -4.29
CA LEU A 126 12.39 3.16 -5.50
C LEU A 126 11.90 1.85 -6.08
N ARG A 127 11.40 1.88 -7.32
CA ARG A 127 10.95 0.67 -8.00
C ARG A 127 12.14 -0.26 -8.26
N VAL A 128 12.03 -1.50 -7.77
CA VAL A 128 13.02 -2.56 -8.00
C VAL A 128 12.74 -3.21 -9.35
N THR A 129 13.77 -3.28 -10.20
CA THR A 129 13.72 -3.89 -11.52
C THR A 129 14.87 -4.85 -11.76
N ASP A 130 15.87 -4.89 -10.86
CA ASP A 130 16.98 -5.81 -10.94
C ASP A 130 16.51 -7.24 -10.60
N PRO A 131 16.69 -8.22 -11.50
CA PRO A 131 16.29 -9.60 -11.25
C PRO A 131 16.95 -10.21 -10.01
N VAL A 132 18.19 -9.86 -9.71
CA VAL A 132 18.93 -10.38 -8.55
C VAL A 132 18.28 -9.93 -7.24
N GLU A 133 17.79 -8.68 -7.19
CA GLU A 133 17.07 -8.14 -6.03
C GLU A 133 15.61 -8.64 -5.98
N LEU A 134 14.99 -8.92 -7.14
CA LEU A 134 13.59 -9.36 -7.22
C LEU A 134 13.38 -10.81 -6.79
N GLU A 135 14.31 -11.71 -7.11
CA GLU A 135 14.14 -13.15 -6.89
C GLU A 135 13.82 -13.51 -5.44
N PRO A 136 14.58 -13.07 -4.42
CA PRO A 136 14.27 -13.38 -3.02
C PRO A 136 12.96 -12.74 -2.56
N LEU A 137 12.59 -11.57 -3.08
CA LEU A 137 11.33 -10.91 -2.75
C LEU A 137 10.11 -11.65 -3.31
N ALA A 138 10.23 -12.19 -4.52
CA ALA A 138 9.18 -13.00 -5.14
C ALA A 138 8.97 -14.32 -4.38
N GLN A 139 10.03 -14.98 -3.95
CA GLN A 139 9.96 -16.17 -3.11
C GLN A 139 9.29 -15.87 -1.77
N GLN A 140 9.70 -14.79 -1.09
CA GLN A 140 9.11 -14.37 0.18
C GLN A 140 7.62 -14.01 0.03
N LEU A 141 7.21 -13.34 -1.05
CA LEU A 141 5.80 -13.05 -1.32
C LEU A 141 5.00 -14.33 -1.51
N HIS A 142 5.54 -15.31 -2.25
CA HIS A 142 4.89 -16.61 -2.45
C HIS A 142 4.67 -17.37 -1.13
N GLU A 143 5.62 -17.32 -0.21
CA GLU A 143 5.50 -17.93 1.12
C GLU A 143 4.47 -17.22 2.01
N LEU A 144 4.40 -15.88 1.95
CA LEU A 144 3.50 -15.07 2.78
C LEU A 144 2.05 -15.09 2.28
N ALA A 145 1.84 -15.19 0.98
CA ALA A 145 0.54 -15.12 0.34
C ALA A 145 0.46 -16.06 -0.88
N PRO A 146 0.45 -17.39 -0.67
CA PRO A 146 0.48 -18.34 -1.78
C PRO A 146 -0.71 -18.23 -2.75
N GLY A 147 -1.88 -17.77 -2.27
CA GLY A 147 -3.05 -17.52 -3.11
C GLY A 147 -2.94 -16.24 -3.95
N GLU A 148 -2.34 -15.20 -3.40
CA GLU A 148 -2.13 -13.93 -4.11
C GLU A 148 -0.99 -14.03 -5.14
N ALA A 149 -0.01 -14.90 -4.89
CA ALA A 149 1.08 -15.16 -5.83
C ALA A 149 0.61 -15.92 -7.08
N ALA A 150 -0.39 -16.79 -6.96
CA ALA A 150 -0.94 -17.52 -8.10
C ALA A 150 -1.66 -16.60 -9.09
N ASP A 151 -2.34 -15.55 -8.60
CA ASP A 151 -2.96 -14.53 -9.46
C ASP A 151 -1.92 -13.55 -10.04
N ALA A 152 -0.73 -13.45 -9.44
CA ALA A 152 0.35 -12.59 -9.92
C ALA A 152 1.03 -13.08 -11.21
N GLU A 153 0.84 -14.34 -11.60
CA GLU A 153 1.32 -14.86 -12.89
C GLU A 153 0.67 -14.17 -14.10
N SER A 154 -0.55 -13.67 -13.94
CA SER A 154 -1.26 -12.95 -15.00
C SER A 154 -1.02 -11.43 -15.01
N LEU A 155 -0.57 -10.85 -13.88
CA LEU A 155 -0.34 -9.40 -13.75
C LEU A 155 0.87 -9.15 -12.84
N PRO A 156 1.93 -8.53 -13.36
CA PRO A 156 3.19 -8.40 -12.64
C PRO A 156 3.01 -7.61 -11.34
N THR A 157 3.46 -8.20 -10.23
CA THR A 157 3.64 -7.49 -8.97
C THR A 157 4.82 -6.53 -9.11
N TRP A 158 4.64 -5.29 -8.67
CA TRP A 158 5.73 -4.33 -8.61
C TRP A 158 6.23 -4.21 -7.18
N TYR A 159 7.57 -4.19 -7.05
CA TYR A 159 8.26 -4.09 -5.77
C TYR A 159 8.90 -2.71 -5.66
N PHE A 160 8.77 -2.11 -4.49
CA PHE A 160 9.38 -0.80 -4.18
C PHE A 160 10.23 -0.95 -2.93
N ARG A 161 11.53 -0.66 -3.07
CA ARG A 161 12.43 -0.51 -1.92
C ARG A 161 12.19 0.84 -1.28
N MET A 162 12.12 0.85 0.04
CA MET A 162 11.89 2.05 0.85
C MET A 162 13.22 2.53 1.43
N ASP A 163 13.88 3.44 0.72
CA ASP A 163 15.18 3.98 1.11
C ASP A 163 15.02 5.21 2.01
N PRO A 164 15.97 5.46 2.93
CA PRO A 164 15.97 6.66 3.75
C PRO A 164 15.98 7.93 2.88
N ARG A 165 15.17 8.93 3.25
CA ARG A 165 15.18 10.24 2.60
C ARG A 165 16.12 11.17 3.36
N ALA A 166 17.15 11.71 2.68
CA ALA A 166 17.92 12.83 3.20
C ALA A 166 16.99 14.03 3.43
N ARG A 167 17.26 14.80 4.48
CA ARG A 167 16.51 16.02 4.81
C ARG A 167 16.75 17.14 3.81
#